data_d2317a2f8b8300afb20e392bb16a640a
#
_entry.id   d2317a2f8b8300afb20e392bb16a640a
#
_cell.length_a   1.000
_cell.length_b   1.000
_cell.length_c   1.000
_cell.angle_alpha   90.00
_cell.angle_beta   90.00
_cell.angle_gamma   90.00
#
_symmetry.space_group_name_H-M   'P 1'
#
loop_
_entity.id
_entity.type
_entity.pdbx_description
1 polymer ?
#
loop_
_entity_poly.entity_id
_entity_poly.type
_entity_poly.pdbx_seq_one_letter_code
_entity_poly.pdbx_strand_id
1 'polypeptide(L)'
;MENILKFEPIYKERVWGGRSIETIYERRLPKAELKYGESWEIVDRPGDQSKVVGSEYHGKTLNYLWNNYREDIFGQGMPDTDRFPLMIKILDARKKLSLQVHPPKSICHILDAEPKTELWYIAHAEPGSVIYYGLKNGIDKDEFRKSINEENLHDKIKSFSVKCGDFIFLPSGCLHAIGEGIVIFEIQQNSDTTYRVYDWGRMGIDGKPRTLHKDEALMCIDFEDNEPLMGNCNSGPLVRCPYFNVDILSVRSGDEKKLEKGSRFSIYCLIDGTLGIYDQKIKAGDSFILPASEKNVPIDFTGNSESKIIRITMPDQ
;
A
#
# COMPACT_ATOMS: atom_id res chain seq x y z
N MET A 1 0.78 -26.98 13.17
CA MET A 1 1.38 -26.84 11.82
C MET A 1 1.96 -25.45 11.72
N GLU A 2 3.20 -25.35 11.30
CA GLU A 2 3.93 -24.09 11.19
C GLU A 2 3.49 -23.41 9.89
N ASN A 3 2.71 -22.36 9.97
CA ASN A 3 2.06 -21.81 8.77
C ASN A 3 2.12 -20.29 8.74
N ILE A 4 2.71 -19.78 7.67
CA ILE A 4 2.44 -18.44 7.18
C ILE A 4 1.27 -18.51 6.20
N LEU A 5 0.46 -17.43 6.13
CA LEU A 5 -0.61 -17.34 5.16
C LEU A 5 -0.15 -16.50 3.97
N LYS A 6 0.10 -17.17 2.86
CA LYS A 6 0.36 -16.52 1.55
C LYS A 6 -0.94 -16.46 0.76
N PHE A 7 -1.04 -15.46 -0.10
CA PHE A 7 -2.22 -15.22 -0.90
C PHE A 7 -1.88 -15.15 -2.39
N GLU A 8 -2.86 -15.49 -3.21
CA GLU A 8 -2.77 -15.30 -4.66
C GLU A 8 -2.93 -13.79 -4.97
N PRO A 9 -1.96 -13.14 -5.64
CA PRO A 9 -2.07 -11.72 -5.99
C PRO A 9 -3.17 -11.47 -7.01
N ILE A 10 -3.90 -10.35 -6.85
CA ILE A 10 -4.93 -9.90 -7.80
C ILE A 10 -4.37 -8.74 -8.62
N TYR A 11 -4.13 -8.95 -9.90
CA TYR A 11 -3.58 -7.92 -10.78
C TYR A 11 -4.68 -7.05 -11.38
N LYS A 12 -4.47 -5.73 -11.33
CA LYS A 12 -5.40 -4.72 -11.87
C LYS A 12 -4.77 -3.96 -13.03
N GLU A 13 -5.43 -4.02 -14.18
CA GLU A 13 -5.07 -3.18 -15.32
C GLU A 13 -5.35 -1.71 -15.01
N ARG A 14 -4.39 -0.84 -15.33
CA ARG A 14 -4.50 0.61 -15.15
C ARG A 14 -3.86 1.32 -16.33
N VAL A 15 -4.46 2.45 -16.76
CA VAL A 15 -3.94 3.26 -17.89
C VAL A 15 -2.53 3.81 -17.64
N TRP A 16 -2.14 3.94 -16.37
CA TRP A 16 -0.84 4.41 -15.94
C TRP A 16 0.13 3.28 -15.58
N GLY A 17 -0.33 2.04 -15.62
CA GLY A 17 0.44 0.86 -15.26
C GLY A 17 1.55 0.53 -16.24
N GLY A 18 2.40 -0.39 -15.82
CA GLY A 18 3.53 -0.91 -16.56
C GLY A 18 3.66 -2.42 -16.50
N ARG A 19 4.90 -2.88 -16.53
CA ARG A 19 5.28 -4.28 -16.35
C ARG A 19 6.49 -4.42 -15.40
N SER A 20 6.76 -3.37 -14.59
CA SER A 20 7.88 -3.38 -13.66
C SER A 20 7.71 -4.44 -12.56
N ILE A 21 6.47 -4.75 -12.17
CA ILE A 21 6.16 -5.84 -11.23
C ILE A 21 6.68 -7.19 -11.77
N GLU A 22 6.58 -7.43 -13.09
CA GLU A 22 7.08 -8.64 -13.72
C GLU A 22 8.61 -8.69 -13.73
N THR A 23 9.26 -7.58 -14.08
CA THR A 23 10.71 -7.53 -14.26
C THR A 23 11.48 -7.41 -12.95
N ILE A 24 10.95 -6.65 -11.97
CA ILE A 24 11.60 -6.43 -10.67
C ILE A 24 11.42 -7.65 -9.76
N TYR A 25 10.21 -8.26 -9.76
CA TYR A 25 9.88 -9.35 -8.85
C TYR A 25 9.82 -10.73 -9.52
N GLU A 26 10.24 -10.83 -10.79
CA GLU A 26 10.20 -12.09 -11.56
C GLU A 26 8.82 -12.76 -11.52
N ARG A 27 7.76 -11.95 -11.57
CA ARG A 27 6.38 -12.43 -11.52
C ARG A 27 5.79 -12.60 -12.91
N ARG A 28 5.06 -13.68 -13.11
CA ARG A 28 4.27 -13.87 -14.34
C ARG A 28 2.96 -13.12 -14.25
N LEU A 29 2.79 -12.08 -15.06
CA LEU A 29 1.53 -11.36 -15.18
C LEU A 29 0.53 -12.11 -16.10
N PRO A 30 -0.79 -12.00 -15.87
CA PRO A 30 -1.79 -12.85 -16.54
C PRO A 30 -1.81 -12.74 -18.06
N LYS A 31 -1.64 -11.54 -18.63
CA LYS A 31 -1.66 -11.29 -20.05
C LYS A 31 -0.48 -10.43 -20.48
N ALA A 32 0.24 -10.86 -21.52
CA ALA A 32 1.48 -10.20 -21.97
C ALA A 32 1.22 -8.81 -22.56
N GLU A 33 0.09 -8.60 -23.21
CA GLU A 33 -0.30 -7.38 -23.90
C GLU A 33 -0.85 -6.29 -22.97
N LEU A 34 -1.24 -6.64 -21.73
CA LEU A 34 -1.84 -5.69 -20.80
C LEU A 34 -0.80 -5.03 -19.90
N LYS A 35 -1.12 -3.81 -19.48
CA LYS A 35 -0.36 -3.04 -18.49
C LYS A 35 -1.05 -3.14 -17.14
N TYR A 36 -0.29 -3.61 -16.15
CA TYR A 36 -0.80 -3.73 -14.80
C TYR A 36 -0.23 -2.61 -13.94
N GLY A 37 -1.10 -1.81 -13.36
CA GLY A 37 -0.69 -0.74 -12.46
C GLY A 37 -0.66 -1.17 -11.01
N GLU A 38 -1.45 -2.18 -10.64
CA GLU A 38 -1.54 -2.63 -9.26
C GLU A 38 -1.50 -4.15 -9.17
N SER A 39 -0.83 -4.65 -8.13
CA SER A 39 -0.92 -6.02 -7.63
C SER A 39 -1.44 -5.94 -6.20
N TRP A 40 -2.65 -6.44 -5.97
CA TRP A 40 -3.27 -6.48 -4.66
C TRP A 40 -2.83 -7.75 -3.94
N GLU A 41 -1.97 -7.60 -2.96
CA GLU A 41 -1.30 -8.70 -2.26
C GLU A 41 -2.17 -9.27 -1.13
N ILE A 42 -2.77 -8.37 -0.33
CA ILE A 42 -3.65 -8.72 0.78
C ILE A 42 -4.86 -7.80 0.71
N VAL A 43 -6.03 -8.36 0.42
CA VAL A 43 -7.25 -7.60 0.20
C VAL A 43 -8.50 -8.36 0.63
N ASP A 44 -9.42 -7.64 1.23
CA ASP A 44 -10.76 -8.11 1.60
C ASP A 44 -11.81 -7.09 1.15
N ARG A 45 -12.15 -7.12 -0.14
CA ARG A 45 -13.13 -6.22 -0.77
C ARG A 45 -14.23 -7.01 -1.46
N PRO A 46 -15.46 -6.48 -1.55
CA PRO A 46 -16.52 -7.08 -2.34
C PRO A 46 -16.04 -7.30 -3.79
N GLY A 47 -16.11 -8.56 -4.25
CA GLY A 47 -15.65 -8.94 -5.59
C GLY A 47 -14.16 -9.20 -5.74
N ASP A 48 -13.31 -8.74 -4.80
CA ASP A 48 -11.86 -8.92 -4.81
C ASP A 48 -11.39 -9.45 -3.47
N GLN A 49 -11.21 -10.77 -3.38
CA GLN A 49 -10.86 -11.48 -2.17
C GLN A 49 -9.53 -12.20 -2.31
N SER A 50 -8.57 -11.88 -1.47
CA SER A 50 -7.33 -12.66 -1.35
C SER A 50 -7.65 -14.09 -0.94
N LYS A 51 -7.15 -15.07 -1.72
CA LYS A 51 -7.30 -16.50 -1.45
C LYS A 51 -5.98 -17.07 -0.97
N VAL A 52 -6.04 -17.84 0.10
CA VAL A 52 -4.87 -18.49 0.68
C VAL A 52 -4.32 -19.55 -0.27
N VAL A 53 -3.00 -19.62 -0.38
CA VAL A 53 -2.27 -20.66 -1.13
C VAL A 53 -1.32 -21.43 -0.21
N GLY A 54 -1.18 -22.73 -0.45
CA GLY A 54 -0.12 -23.55 0.13
C GLY A 54 -0.23 -23.86 1.64
N SER A 55 -1.41 -23.76 2.26
CA SER A 55 -1.63 -24.13 3.66
C SER A 55 -2.90 -24.96 3.85
N GLU A 56 -3.22 -25.34 5.09
CA GLU A 56 -4.49 -26.01 5.43
C GLU A 56 -5.73 -25.16 5.07
N TYR A 57 -5.56 -23.85 4.96
CA TYR A 57 -6.60 -22.90 4.54
C TYR A 57 -6.61 -22.66 3.02
N HIS A 58 -5.93 -23.49 2.24
CA HIS A 58 -5.85 -23.31 0.78
C HIS A 58 -7.22 -23.09 0.14
N GLY A 59 -7.34 -22.03 -0.67
CA GLY A 59 -8.57 -21.64 -1.37
C GLY A 59 -9.59 -20.84 -0.50
N LYS A 60 -9.39 -20.77 0.82
CA LYS A 60 -10.23 -19.91 1.68
C LYS A 60 -9.89 -18.45 1.45
N THR A 61 -10.91 -17.59 1.51
CA THR A 61 -10.70 -16.14 1.38
C THR A 61 -10.23 -15.52 2.69
N LEU A 62 -9.57 -14.37 2.61
CA LEU A 62 -9.19 -13.60 3.79
C LEU A 62 -10.42 -13.22 4.63
N ASN A 63 -11.54 -12.84 3.97
CA ASN A 63 -12.80 -12.55 4.66
C ASN A 63 -13.33 -13.77 5.43
N TYR A 64 -13.26 -14.96 4.83
CA TYR A 64 -13.67 -16.19 5.52
C TYR A 64 -12.82 -16.43 6.78
N LEU A 65 -11.50 -16.24 6.70
CA LEU A 65 -10.62 -16.40 7.86
C LEU A 65 -10.90 -15.32 8.92
N TRP A 66 -11.09 -14.07 8.50
CA TRP A 66 -11.41 -12.96 9.41
C TRP A 66 -12.68 -13.19 10.20
N ASN A 67 -13.72 -13.72 9.59
CA ASN A 67 -15.01 -13.91 10.24
C ASN A 67 -15.14 -15.22 11.01
N ASN A 68 -14.33 -16.26 10.69
CA ASN A 68 -14.48 -17.58 11.34
C ASN A 68 -13.32 -17.96 12.26
N TYR A 69 -12.14 -17.34 12.11
CA TYR A 69 -10.91 -17.67 12.85
C TYR A 69 -10.21 -16.42 13.38
N ARG A 70 -10.98 -15.36 13.72
CA ARG A 70 -10.43 -14.03 14.07
C ARG A 70 -9.42 -14.11 15.21
N GLU A 71 -9.78 -14.72 16.34
CA GLU A 71 -8.89 -14.80 17.50
C GLU A 71 -7.72 -15.78 17.27
N ASP A 72 -7.98 -16.92 16.62
CA ASP A 72 -6.99 -17.96 16.42
C ASP A 72 -5.87 -17.51 15.47
N ILE A 73 -6.23 -16.81 14.39
CA ILE A 73 -5.29 -16.38 13.35
C ILE A 73 -4.78 -14.96 13.62
N PHE A 74 -5.68 -14.04 13.98
CA PHE A 74 -5.32 -12.63 14.04
C PHE A 74 -5.05 -12.12 15.46
N GLY A 75 -5.44 -12.91 16.49
CA GLY A 75 -5.21 -12.60 17.90
C GLY A 75 -6.37 -11.82 18.54
N GLN A 76 -6.26 -11.62 19.85
CA GLN A 76 -7.30 -10.94 20.61
C GLN A 76 -7.30 -9.43 20.40
N GLY A 77 -8.47 -8.78 20.66
CA GLY A 77 -8.61 -7.33 20.58
C GLY A 77 -8.52 -6.78 19.16
N MET A 78 -8.90 -7.58 18.16
CA MET A 78 -9.07 -7.10 16.79
C MET A 78 -10.33 -6.24 16.68
N PRO A 79 -10.38 -5.25 15.77
CA PRO A 79 -11.56 -4.44 15.56
C PRO A 79 -12.76 -5.32 15.15
N ASP A 80 -13.94 -4.97 15.66
CA ASP A 80 -15.18 -5.64 15.30
C ASP A 80 -15.71 -5.07 13.98
N THR A 81 -15.19 -5.63 12.89
CA THR A 81 -15.52 -5.24 11.51
C THR A 81 -15.80 -6.48 10.67
N ASP A 82 -16.67 -6.35 9.68
CA ASP A 82 -17.03 -7.44 8.76
C ASP A 82 -15.90 -7.79 7.79
N ARG A 83 -14.91 -6.90 7.65
CA ARG A 83 -13.79 -7.04 6.73
C ARG A 83 -12.45 -6.85 7.44
N PHE A 84 -11.43 -7.54 6.95
CA PHE A 84 -10.05 -7.36 7.38
C PHE A 84 -9.64 -5.87 7.22
N PRO A 85 -9.02 -5.25 8.25
CA PRO A 85 -8.90 -3.78 8.32
C PRO A 85 -7.87 -3.14 7.40
N LEU A 86 -6.95 -3.91 6.84
CA LEU A 86 -5.83 -3.40 6.05
C LEU A 86 -5.87 -3.94 4.61
N MET A 87 -5.20 -3.22 3.73
CA MET A 87 -4.98 -3.62 2.35
C MET A 87 -3.54 -3.34 1.96
N ILE A 88 -2.89 -4.32 1.30
CA ILE A 88 -1.50 -4.24 0.87
C ILE A 88 -1.45 -4.38 -0.64
N LYS A 89 -0.76 -3.46 -1.28
CA LYS A 89 -0.59 -3.45 -2.74
C LYS A 89 0.85 -3.20 -3.14
N ILE A 90 1.19 -3.62 -4.35
CA ILE A 90 2.33 -3.12 -5.10
C ILE A 90 1.78 -2.30 -6.26
N LEU A 91 2.22 -1.05 -6.41
CA LEU A 91 1.85 -0.19 -7.51
C LEU A 91 3.04 0.01 -8.45
N ASP A 92 2.78 -0.13 -9.76
CA ASP A 92 3.73 0.15 -10.85
C ASP A 92 3.28 1.40 -11.59
N ALA A 93 3.75 2.56 -11.16
CA ALA A 93 3.48 3.84 -11.75
C ALA A 93 4.39 4.11 -12.96
N ARG A 94 4.16 3.41 -14.07
CA ARG A 94 4.91 3.67 -15.32
C ARG A 94 4.64 5.06 -15.87
N LYS A 95 3.42 5.59 -15.61
CA LYS A 95 3.03 6.98 -15.82
C LYS A 95 2.47 7.53 -14.51
N LYS A 96 2.50 8.85 -14.34
CA LYS A 96 1.97 9.48 -13.13
C LYS A 96 0.49 9.14 -12.88
N LEU A 97 0.14 8.91 -11.64
CA LEU A 97 -1.23 8.68 -11.20
C LEU A 97 -2.03 9.99 -11.22
N SER A 98 -3.35 9.89 -11.09
CA SER A 98 -4.20 11.08 -10.90
C SER A 98 -3.84 11.81 -9.62
N LEU A 99 -4.00 13.13 -9.62
CA LEU A 99 -4.04 13.90 -8.40
C LEU A 99 -5.35 13.58 -7.67
N GLN A 100 -5.25 13.16 -6.43
CA GLN A 100 -6.35 12.58 -5.67
C GLN A 100 -6.28 12.89 -4.19
N VAL A 101 -7.40 12.69 -3.51
CA VAL A 101 -7.52 12.76 -2.06
C VAL A 101 -8.42 11.65 -1.56
N HIS A 102 -8.17 11.18 -0.34
CA HIS A 102 -9.00 10.21 0.35
C HIS A 102 -9.78 10.87 1.49
N PRO A 103 -11.06 10.51 1.69
CA PRO A 103 -11.90 11.18 2.68
C PRO A 103 -11.39 10.91 4.10
N PRO A 104 -11.30 11.92 4.97
CA PRO A 104 -11.06 11.73 6.39
C PRO A 104 -12.31 11.11 7.06
N LYS A 105 -12.08 10.32 8.11
CA LYS A 105 -13.16 9.60 8.84
C LYS A 105 -14.33 10.50 9.24
N SER A 106 -14.04 11.75 9.56
CA SER A 106 -15.05 12.74 10.03
C SER A 106 -16.15 13.02 9.01
N ILE A 107 -15.88 12.90 7.70
CA ILE A 107 -16.87 13.20 6.64
C ILE A 107 -17.29 11.98 5.83
N CYS A 108 -16.76 10.79 6.12
CA CYS A 108 -17.11 9.58 5.40
C CYS A 108 -18.63 9.28 5.41
N HIS A 109 -19.32 9.59 6.52
CA HIS A 109 -20.75 9.38 6.65
C HIS A 109 -21.59 10.33 5.77
N ILE A 110 -21.03 11.49 5.38
CA ILE A 110 -21.68 12.46 4.47
C ILE A 110 -21.53 12.00 3.02
N LEU A 111 -20.40 11.40 2.70
CA LEU A 111 -20.01 11.04 1.33
C LEU A 111 -20.32 9.58 0.98
N ASP A 112 -20.89 8.81 1.92
CA ASP A 112 -21.04 7.36 1.81
C ASP A 112 -19.73 6.68 1.36
N ALA A 113 -18.65 6.97 2.09
CA ALA A 113 -17.27 6.67 1.72
C ALA A 113 -16.51 6.00 2.87
N GLU A 114 -15.33 5.48 2.56
CA GLU A 114 -14.44 4.83 3.52
C GLU A 114 -13.13 5.63 3.67
N PRO A 115 -12.63 5.85 4.90
CA PRO A 115 -11.39 6.58 5.10
C PRO A 115 -10.20 5.76 4.59
N LYS A 116 -9.17 6.45 4.10
CA LYS A 116 -7.98 5.79 3.56
C LYS A 116 -6.73 6.56 3.94
N THR A 117 -6.19 6.23 5.10
CA THR A 117 -4.82 6.61 5.50
C THR A 117 -3.87 5.54 4.98
N GLU A 118 -2.73 5.95 4.42
CA GLU A 118 -1.79 5.06 3.77
C GLU A 118 -0.34 5.43 4.01
N LEU A 119 0.55 4.47 3.79
CA LEU A 119 1.99 4.66 3.74
C LEU A 119 2.49 4.08 2.42
N TRP A 120 3.35 4.83 1.73
CA TRP A 120 4.10 4.36 0.58
C TRP A 120 5.54 4.07 0.98
N TYR A 121 6.05 2.92 0.57
CA TYR A 121 7.47 2.63 0.58
C TYR A 121 7.96 2.51 -0.86
N ILE A 122 8.94 3.33 -1.23
CA ILE A 122 9.50 3.36 -2.59
C ILE A 122 10.44 2.18 -2.79
N ALA A 123 9.96 1.15 -3.49
CA ALA A 123 10.77 -0.03 -3.80
C ALA A 123 11.68 0.19 -5.02
N HIS A 124 11.23 1.02 -5.97
CA HIS A 124 12.01 1.43 -7.12
C HIS A 124 11.63 2.84 -7.55
N ALA A 125 12.60 3.64 -7.98
CA ALA A 125 12.39 4.94 -8.60
C ALA A 125 13.41 5.19 -9.71
N GLU A 126 12.94 5.60 -10.87
CA GLU A 126 13.80 6.06 -11.96
C GLU A 126 14.45 7.41 -11.58
N PRO A 127 15.63 7.76 -12.12
CA PRO A 127 16.24 9.06 -11.88
C PRO A 127 15.28 10.22 -12.24
N GLY A 128 15.08 11.16 -11.31
CA GLY A 128 14.20 12.31 -11.49
C GLY A 128 12.74 12.03 -11.13
N SER A 129 12.40 10.84 -10.65
CA SER A 129 11.05 10.55 -10.14
C SER A 129 10.66 11.45 -8.98
N VAL A 130 9.39 11.87 -8.96
CA VAL A 130 8.82 12.73 -7.92
C VAL A 130 7.48 12.20 -7.46
N ILE A 131 7.11 12.53 -6.23
CA ILE A 131 5.74 12.47 -5.74
C ILE A 131 5.16 13.87 -5.62
N TYR A 132 3.86 13.97 -5.62
CA TYR A 132 3.11 15.20 -5.35
C TYR A 132 2.43 15.05 -4.00
N TYR A 133 2.57 16.07 -3.13
CA TYR A 133 2.01 16.05 -1.79
C TYR A 133 1.63 17.46 -1.34
N GLY A 134 0.36 17.63 -0.97
CA GLY A 134 -0.15 18.88 -0.41
C GLY A 134 -0.10 20.07 -1.35
N LEU A 135 -0.54 21.20 -0.86
CA LEU A 135 -0.59 22.46 -1.59
C LEU A 135 0.63 23.35 -1.26
N LYS A 136 1.02 24.19 -2.18
CA LYS A 136 1.99 25.25 -1.91
C LYS A 136 1.42 26.21 -0.88
N ASN A 137 2.31 26.86 -0.11
CA ASN A 137 1.92 27.80 0.94
C ASN A 137 1.07 28.94 0.39
N GLY A 138 0.02 29.27 1.11
CA GLY A 138 -0.89 30.36 0.78
C GLY A 138 -2.02 30.00 -0.19
N ILE A 139 -2.10 28.74 -0.63
CA ILE A 139 -3.22 28.28 -1.45
C ILE A 139 -4.37 27.88 -0.53
N ASP A 140 -5.42 28.69 -0.54
CA ASP A 140 -6.65 28.40 0.19
C ASP A 140 -7.66 27.63 -0.69
N LYS A 141 -8.79 27.27 -0.08
CA LYS A 141 -9.85 26.48 -0.73
C LYS A 141 -10.43 27.18 -1.96
N ASP A 142 -10.59 28.49 -1.93
CA ASP A 142 -11.20 29.24 -3.03
C ASP A 142 -10.23 29.40 -4.20
N GLU A 143 -8.96 29.65 -3.93
CA GLU A 143 -7.91 29.66 -4.94
C GLU A 143 -7.73 28.28 -5.58
N PHE A 144 -7.73 27.22 -4.76
CA PHE A 144 -7.62 25.85 -5.28
C PHE A 144 -8.83 25.50 -6.16
N ARG A 145 -10.06 25.85 -5.74
CA ARG A 145 -11.28 25.64 -6.55
C ARG A 145 -11.19 26.33 -7.92
N LYS A 146 -10.67 27.56 -7.97
CA LYS A 146 -10.43 28.25 -9.25
C LYS A 146 -9.43 27.48 -10.11
N SER A 147 -8.30 27.08 -9.52
CA SER A 147 -7.23 26.34 -10.21
C SER A 147 -7.68 25.00 -10.80
N ILE A 148 -8.57 24.27 -10.13
CA ILE A 148 -9.18 23.04 -10.67
C ILE A 148 -9.95 23.32 -11.96
N ASN A 149 -10.65 24.43 -12.04
CA ASN A 149 -11.48 24.77 -13.20
C ASN A 149 -10.65 25.35 -14.36
N GLU A 150 -9.53 26.00 -14.05
CA GLU A 150 -8.60 26.58 -15.03
C GLU A 150 -7.54 25.57 -15.51
N GLU A 151 -7.52 24.36 -14.97
CA GLU A 151 -6.56 23.29 -15.27
C GLU A 151 -5.08 23.66 -15.01
N ASN A 152 -4.84 24.66 -14.16
CA ASN A 152 -3.49 25.13 -13.80
C ASN A 152 -2.99 24.59 -12.45
N LEU A 153 -3.44 23.42 -12.05
CA LEU A 153 -3.13 22.79 -10.75
C LEU A 153 -1.65 22.51 -10.53
N HIS A 154 -0.88 22.29 -11.59
CA HIS A 154 0.53 21.93 -11.48
C HIS A 154 1.34 22.95 -10.65
N ASP A 155 1.04 24.22 -10.80
CA ASP A 155 1.73 25.30 -10.09
C ASP A 155 1.29 25.46 -8.64
N LYS A 156 0.25 24.77 -8.22
CA LYS A 156 -0.34 24.87 -6.88
C LYS A 156 0.06 23.74 -5.94
N ILE A 157 0.69 22.69 -6.45
CA ILE A 157 1.00 21.47 -5.70
C ILE A 157 2.51 21.41 -5.45
N LYS A 158 2.91 20.93 -4.27
CA LYS A 158 4.30 20.62 -3.95
C LYS A 158 4.70 19.30 -4.62
N SER A 159 5.97 19.21 -5.01
CA SER A 159 6.58 17.99 -5.50
C SER A 159 7.88 17.70 -4.75
N PHE A 160 8.13 16.45 -4.46
CA PHE A 160 9.29 15.97 -3.72
C PHE A 160 10.00 14.89 -4.53
N SER A 161 11.30 15.04 -4.73
CA SER A 161 12.13 14.00 -5.34
C SER A 161 12.19 12.80 -4.43
N VAL A 162 12.08 11.60 -5.00
CA VAL A 162 12.12 10.33 -4.26
C VAL A 162 13.12 9.38 -4.88
N LYS A 163 13.60 8.46 -4.05
CA LYS A 163 14.51 7.37 -4.44
C LYS A 163 14.11 6.07 -3.73
N CYS A 164 14.65 4.96 -4.19
CA CYS A 164 14.48 3.67 -3.54
C CYS A 164 14.86 3.75 -2.04
N GLY A 165 14.01 3.19 -1.19
CA GLY A 165 14.14 3.19 0.27
C GLY A 165 13.43 4.35 0.98
N ASP A 166 12.95 5.34 0.26
CA ASP A 166 12.15 6.43 0.86
C ASP A 166 10.76 5.89 1.25
N PHE A 167 10.21 6.48 2.31
CA PHE A 167 8.82 6.26 2.70
C PHE A 167 8.08 7.57 2.86
N ILE A 168 6.78 7.55 2.61
CA ILE A 168 5.90 8.71 2.70
C ILE A 168 4.61 8.28 3.41
N PHE A 169 4.23 8.99 4.47
CA PHE A 169 2.97 8.78 5.16
C PHE A 169 1.92 9.77 4.64
N LEU A 170 0.75 9.27 4.31
CA LEU A 170 -0.36 10.03 3.73
C LEU A 170 -1.61 9.86 4.59
N PRO A 171 -1.87 10.79 5.51
CA PRO A 171 -3.14 10.84 6.22
C PRO A 171 -4.31 11.02 5.26
N SER A 172 -5.48 10.50 5.62
CA SER A 172 -6.72 10.88 4.92
C SER A 172 -6.90 12.39 4.94
N GLY A 173 -7.31 12.97 3.82
CA GLY A 173 -7.40 14.43 3.63
C GLY A 173 -6.20 15.04 2.92
N CYS A 174 -5.08 14.34 2.83
CA CYS A 174 -3.93 14.79 2.09
C CYS A 174 -4.15 14.69 0.57
N LEU A 175 -3.90 15.78 -0.15
CA LEU A 175 -3.88 15.81 -1.62
C LEU A 175 -2.56 15.26 -2.12
N HIS A 176 -2.58 14.23 -2.99
CA HIS A 176 -1.36 13.55 -3.41
C HIS A 176 -1.44 12.93 -4.81
N ALA A 177 -0.29 12.61 -5.38
CA ALA A 177 -0.16 11.76 -6.56
C ALA A 177 1.24 11.11 -6.62
N ILE A 178 1.31 9.91 -7.19
CA ILE A 178 2.56 9.25 -7.53
C ILE A 178 2.99 9.73 -8.92
N GLY A 179 4.24 10.14 -9.06
CA GLY A 179 4.86 10.46 -10.34
C GLY A 179 5.16 9.23 -11.18
N GLU A 180 5.76 9.42 -12.32
CA GLU A 180 6.13 8.31 -13.21
C GLU A 180 7.47 7.66 -12.82
N GLY A 181 7.65 6.40 -13.22
CA GLY A 181 8.88 5.64 -13.01
C GLY A 181 9.05 5.12 -11.58
N ILE A 182 7.96 4.96 -10.82
CA ILE A 182 7.99 4.57 -9.42
C ILE A 182 7.26 3.24 -9.20
N VAL A 183 7.88 2.33 -8.42
CA VAL A 183 7.22 1.16 -7.86
C VAL A 183 7.19 1.27 -6.35
N ILE A 184 6.01 1.12 -5.75
CA ILE A 184 5.82 1.24 -4.30
C ILE A 184 5.13 0.02 -3.71
N PHE A 185 5.41 -0.24 -2.42
CA PHE A 185 4.49 -0.96 -1.55
C PHE A 185 3.57 0.07 -0.88
N GLU A 186 2.27 -0.11 -1.05
CA GLU A 186 1.22 0.70 -0.42
C GLU A 186 0.58 -0.10 0.70
N ILE A 187 0.73 0.41 1.92
CA ILE A 187 0.10 -0.10 3.14
C ILE A 187 -1.01 0.85 3.52
N GLN A 188 -2.26 0.40 3.55
CA GLN A 188 -3.41 1.27 3.73
C GLN A 188 -4.53 0.64 4.57
N GLN A 189 -5.43 1.49 5.05
CA GLN A 189 -6.75 1.03 5.50
C GLN A 189 -7.47 0.31 4.34
N ASN A 190 -8.32 -0.67 4.66
CA ASN A 190 -9.06 -1.44 3.65
C ASN A 190 -10.17 -0.60 3.01
N SER A 191 -9.79 0.30 2.13
CA SER A 191 -10.65 1.21 1.38
C SER A 191 -10.21 1.29 -0.08
N ASP A 192 -11.16 1.44 -0.99
CA ASP A 192 -10.91 1.73 -2.41
C ASP A 192 -11.51 3.10 -2.82
N THR A 193 -11.89 3.92 -1.84
CA THR A 193 -12.42 5.26 -2.08
C THR A 193 -11.33 6.22 -2.51
N THR A 194 -11.49 6.80 -3.70
CA THR A 194 -10.55 7.78 -4.27
C THR A 194 -11.31 8.91 -4.93
N TYR A 195 -11.14 10.13 -4.46
CA TYR A 195 -11.66 11.32 -5.11
C TYR A 195 -10.58 11.95 -5.99
N ARG A 196 -10.78 11.77 -7.31
CA ARG A 196 -9.86 12.24 -8.33
C ARG A 196 -10.12 13.70 -8.63
N VAL A 197 -9.11 14.54 -8.41
CA VAL A 197 -9.17 15.99 -8.66
C VAL A 197 -8.78 16.31 -10.09
N TYR A 198 -7.70 15.67 -10.58
CA TYR A 198 -7.14 15.93 -11.90
C TYR A 198 -6.47 14.68 -12.45
N ASP A 199 -6.59 14.45 -13.75
CA ASP A 199 -6.07 13.24 -14.40
C ASP A 199 -5.18 13.51 -15.62
N TRP A 200 -4.55 14.68 -15.65
CA TRP A 200 -3.55 15.06 -16.67
C TRP A 200 -4.10 15.02 -18.11
N GLY A 201 -5.41 15.20 -18.31
CA GLY A 201 -6.06 15.17 -19.61
C GLY A 201 -6.05 13.81 -20.31
N ARG A 202 -5.72 12.70 -19.62
CA ARG A 202 -5.63 11.38 -20.25
C ARG A 202 -6.97 10.65 -20.31
N MET A 203 -7.07 9.74 -21.27
CA MET A 203 -8.21 8.82 -21.43
C MET A 203 -8.03 7.59 -20.53
N GLY A 204 -9.14 7.03 -20.08
CA GLY A 204 -9.23 5.74 -19.41
C GLY A 204 -9.01 4.56 -20.36
N ILE A 205 -9.04 3.33 -19.81
CA ILE A 205 -8.93 2.08 -20.60
C ILE A 205 -10.07 1.95 -21.61
N ASP A 206 -11.24 2.49 -21.28
CA ASP A 206 -12.44 2.51 -22.12
C ASP A 206 -12.44 3.61 -23.21
N GLY A 207 -11.35 4.36 -23.32
CA GLY A 207 -11.20 5.46 -24.29
C GLY A 207 -11.98 6.73 -23.91
N LYS A 208 -12.51 6.82 -22.68
CA LYS A 208 -13.21 8.00 -22.16
C LYS A 208 -12.38 8.66 -21.05
N PRO A 209 -12.53 9.98 -20.82
CA PRO A 209 -11.93 10.63 -19.64
C PRO A 209 -12.44 9.97 -18.36
N ARG A 210 -11.55 9.74 -17.39
CA ARG A 210 -11.96 9.20 -16.09
C ARG A 210 -12.73 10.27 -15.30
N THR A 211 -13.74 9.85 -14.57
CA THR A 211 -14.57 10.75 -13.74
C THR A 211 -13.70 11.51 -12.75
N LEU A 212 -13.92 12.81 -12.66
CA LEU A 212 -13.36 13.70 -11.64
C LEU A 212 -14.41 13.93 -10.55
N HIS A 213 -13.95 14.02 -9.31
CA HIS A 213 -14.77 14.17 -8.10
C HIS A 213 -14.38 15.48 -7.40
N LYS A 214 -14.57 16.61 -8.10
CA LYS A 214 -14.05 17.91 -7.68
C LYS A 214 -14.68 18.42 -6.39
N ASP A 215 -15.99 18.27 -6.25
CA ASP A 215 -16.73 18.75 -5.08
C ASP A 215 -16.44 17.90 -3.84
N GLU A 216 -16.45 16.58 -3.99
CA GLU A 216 -16.10 15.64 -2.91
C GLU A 216 -14.64 15.84 -2.47
N ALA A 217 -13.74 16.05 -3.40
CA ALA A 217 -12.35 16.33 -3.11
C ALA A 217 -12.17 17.63 -2.31
N LEU A 218 -12.86 18.71 -2.67
CA LEU A 218 -12.86 19.96 -1.94
C LEU A 218 -13.43 19.87 -0.51
N MET A 219 -14.24 18.86 -0.24
CA MET A 219 -14.71 18.56 1.12
C MET A 219 -13.67 17.78 1.91
N CYS A 220 -12.85 16.97 1.22
CA CYS A 220 -11.88 16.07 1.84
C CYS A 220 -10.53 16.73 2.14
N ILE A 221 -10.06 17.64 1.29
CA ILE A 221 -8.71 18.20 1.37
C ILE A 221 -8.51 18.97 2.68
N ASP A 222 -7.43 18.61 3.38
CA ASP A 222 -6.89 19.41 4.48
C ASP A 222 -6.00 20.51 3.87
N PHE A 223 -6.48 21.74 3.93
CA PHE A 223 -5.77 22.90 3.38
C PHE A 223 -4.66 23.41 4.31
N GLU A 224 -4.57 22.89 5.53
CA GLU A 224 -3.53 23.25 6.51
C GLU A 224 -2.38 22.25 6.55
N ASP A 225 -2.58 21.01 6.02
CA ASP A 225 -1.53 19.98 5.96
C ASP A 225 -0.61 20.20 4.76
N ASN A 226 0.56 20.74 5.03
CA ASN A 226 1.49 21.16 3.99
C ASN A 226 2.81 20.41 3.93
N GLU A 227 3.16 19.62 4.94
CA GLU A 227 4.46 18.93 4.99
C GLU A 227 4.30 17.41 5.18
N PRO A 228 4.87 16.59 4.27
CA PRO A 228 4.79 15.16 4.40
C PRO A 228 5.69 14.63 5.54
N LEU A 229 5.18 13.67 6.30
CA LEU A 229 6.05 12.79 7.06
C LEU A 229 6.71 11.82 6.08
N MET A 230 7.94 12.12 5.69
CA MET A 230 8.72 11.30 4.78
C MET A 230 10.16 11.15 5.25
N GLY A 231 10.83 10.12 4.78
CA GLY A 231 12.22 9.85 5.14
C GLY A 231 12.79 8.65 4.41
N ASN A 232 14.01 8.30 4.78
CA ASN A 232 14.69 7.08 4.33
C ASN A 232 15.21 6.35 5.55
N CYS A 233 14.85 5.09 5.69
CA CYS A 233 15.25 4.27 6.83
C CYS A 233 15.63 2.86 6.35
N ASN A 234 16.78 2.38 6.80
CA ASN A 234 17.23 1.04 6.45
C ASN A 234 16.78 -0.04 7.45
N SER A 235 16.50 0.35 8.69
CA SER A 235 16.01 -0.56 9.74
C SER A 235 15.42 0.25 10.90
N GLY A 236 14.23 -0.12 11.33
CA GLY A 236 13.52 0.52 12.44
C GLY A 236 12.12 0.99 12.07
N PRO A 237 11.49 1.80 12.94
CA PRO A 237 10.14 2.27 12.72
C PRO A 237 10.06 3.29 11.57
N LEU A 238 9.07 3.11 10.70
CA LEU A 238 8.72 4.08 9.66
C LEU A 238 7.55 4.95 10.14
N VAL A 239 6.45 4.32 10.58
CA VAL A 239 5.23 5.01 11.00
C VAL A 239 4.58 4.29 12.19
N ARG A 240 3.97 5.11 13.06
CA ARG A 240 3.03 4.70 14.09
C ARG A 240 1.78 5.55 13.95
N CYS A 241 0.65 4.94 13.62
CA CYS A 241 -0.62 5.66 13.48
C CYS A 241 -1.78 4.86 14.11
N PRO A 242 -2.98 5.43 14.25
CA PRO A 242 -4.12 4.71 14.85
C PRO A 242 -4.60 3.47 14.08
N TYR A 243 -4.12 3.25 12.86
CA TYR A 243 -4.63 2.18 11.99
C TYR A 243 -3.62 1.07 11.79
N PHE A 244 -2.33 1.38 11.79
CA PHE A 244 -1.23 0.43 11.60
C PHE A 244 0.10 0.99 12.10
N ASN A 245 1.00 0.08 12.46
CA ASN A 245 2.41 0.36 12.68
C ASN A 245 3.21 -0.27 11.56
N VAL A 246 4.22 0.43 11.04
CA VAL A 246 5.10 -0.08 9.99
C VAL A 246 6.55 0.07 10.41
N ASP A 247 7.29 -1.04 10.29
CA ASP A 247 8.73 -1.12 10.51
C ASP A 247 9.42 -1.64 9.25
N ILE A 248 10.65 -1.22 9.01
CA ILE A 248 11.57 -1.85 8.07
C ILE A 248 12.57 -2.70 8.84
N LEU A 249 12.77 -3.93 8.40
CA LEU A 249 13.73 -4.87 8.96
C LEU A 249 14.77 -5.20 7.91
N SER A 250 16.02 -5.29 8.35
CA SER A 250 17.14 -5.73 7.53
C SER A 250 17.66 -7.05 8.10
N VAL A 251 17.83 -8.04 7.24
CA VAL A 251 18.32 -9.39 7.60
C VAL A 251 19.54 -9.69 6.74
N ARG A 252 20.65 -10.07 7.38
CA ARG A 252 21.91 -10.43 6.72
C ARG A 252 22.27 -11.88 6.99
N SER A 253 23.07 -12.46 6.09
CA SER A 253 23.64 -13.80 6.30
C SER A 253 24.41 -13.85 7.61
N GLY A 254 24.12 -14.88 8.42
CA GLY A 254 24.70 -15.05 9.75
C GLY A 254 23.94 -14.37 10.89
N ASP A 255 22.90 -13.59 10.60
CA ASP A 255 22.00 -13.07 11.63
C ASP A 255 21.06 -14.20 12.11
N GLU A 256 21.10 -14.52 13.39
CA GLU A 256 20.06 -15.35 14.03
C GLU A 256 18.79 -14.51 14.24
N LYS A 257 18.10 -14.19 13.17
CA LYS A 257 16.84 -13.45 13.25
C LYS A 257 15.65 -14.38 13.24
N LYS A 258 14.66 -14.01 14.04
CA LYS A 258 13.36 -14.65 14.09
C LYS A 258 12.32 -13.58 13.81
N LEU A 259 11.26 -13.93 13.10
CA LEU A 259 10.07 -13.09 13.06
C LEU A 259 9.49 -13.09 14.47
N GLU A 260 9.46 -11.92 15.08
CA GLU A 260 9.01 -11.79 16.46
C GLU A 260 7.50 -12.00 16.55
N LYS A 261 7.12 -12.79 17.52
CA LYS A 261 5.73 -12.98 17.91
C LYS A 261 5.20 -11.72 18.60
N GLY A 262 4.08 -11.20 18.11
CA GLY A 262 3.18 -10.36 18.89
C GLY A 262 2.03 -11.19 19.50
N SER A 263 1.21 -10.59 20.36
CA SER A 263 -0.09 -11.14 20.78
C SER A 263 -1.11 -11.17 19.62
N ARG A 264 -0.75 -10.56 18.51
CA ARG A 264 -1.56 -10.37 17.31
C ARG A 264 -0.76 -10.74 16.06
N PHE A 265 -1.45 -10.93 14.95
CA PHE A 265 -0.83 -11.19 13.65
C PHE A 265 0.14 -10.08 13.23
N SER A 266 1.03 -10.43 12.32
CA SER A 266 1.87 -9.46 11.61
C SER A 266 1.82 -9.73 10.11
N ILE A 267 1.82 -8.68 9.30
CA ILE A 267 1.99 -8.78 7.86
C ILE A 267 3.46 -8.50 7.54
N TYR A 268 4.01 -9.28 6.63
CA TYR A 268 5.36 -9.11 6.12
C TYR A 268 5.35 -8.97 4.60
N CYS A 269 6.12 -7.99 4.09
CA CYS A 269 6.33 -7.81 2.65
C CYS A 269 7.84 -7.83 2.40
N LEU A 270 8.33 -8.79 1.62
CA LEU A 270 9.73 -8.85 1.26
C LEU A 270 10.00 -7.90 0.09
N ILE A 271 10.79 -6.86 0.35
CA ILE A 271 11.08 -5.81 -0.64
C ILE A 271 12.24 -6.22 -1.53
N ASP A 272 13.27 -6.79 -0.93
CA ASP A 272 14.51 -7.18 -1.61
C ASP A 272 15.09 -8.45 -0.99
N GLY A 273 15.74 -9.27 -1.81
CA GLY A 273 16.39 -10.49 -1.39
C GLY A 273 15.50 -11.74 -1.44
N THR A 274 15.91 -12.75 -0.69
CA THR A 274 15.22 -14.04 -0.60
C THR A 274 15.40 -14.62 0.81
N LEU A 275 14.33 -15.18 1.35
CA LEU A 275 14.32 -15.79 2.68
C LEU A 275 13.73 -17.20 2.61
N GLY A 276 14.21 -18.11 3.47
CA GLY A 276 13.52 -19.33 3.85
C GLY A 276 12.71 -19.09 5.11
N ILE A 277 11.45 -19.51 5.10
CA ILE A 277 10.59 -19.52 6.29
C ILE A 277 9.95 -20.89 6.33
N TYR A 278 10.28 -21.68 7.33
CA TYR A 278 10.01 -23.13 7.33
C TYR A 278 10.60 -23.78 6.06
N ASP A 279 9.80 -24.51 5.32
CA ASP A 279 10.14 -25.12 4.02
C ASP A 279 9.78 -24.25 2.81
N GLN A 280 9.31 -23.03 3.06
CA GLN A 280 8.87 -22.09 2.00
C GLN A 280 9.96 -21.10 1.64
N LYS A 281 10.15 -20.92 0.34
CA LYS A 281 11.00 -19.83 -0.20
C LYS A 281 10.15 -18.58 -0.42
N ILE A 282 10.56 -17.46 0.20
CA ILE A 282 9.97 -16.14 0.07
C ILE A 282 10.89 -15.28 -0.79
N LYS A 283 10.35 -14.66 -1.82
CA LYS A 283 11.09 -13.82 -2.76
C LYS A 283 10.67 -12.35 -2.64
N ALA A 284 11.52 -11.45 -3.10
CA ALA A 284 11.13 -10.04 -3.26
C ALA A 284 9.80 -9.91 -4.00
N GLY A 285 8.94 -9.05 -3.49
CA GLY A 285 7.55 -8.89 -3.91
C GLY A 285 6.54 -9.75 -3.14
N ASP A 286 6.93 -10.87 -2.51
CA ASP A 286 6.00 -11.70 -1.74
C ASP A 286 5.52 -10.99 -0.48
N SER A 287 4.22 -11.16 -0.19
CA SER A 287 3.59 -10.71 1.06
C SER A 287 2.87 -11.88 1.74
N PHE A 288 2.91 -11.91 3.07
CA PHE A 288 2.25 -12.96 3.84
C PHE A 288 1.81 -12.45 5.22
N ILE A 289 0.88 -13.17 5.83
CA ILE A 289 0.47 -12.98 7.22
C ILE A 289 1.15 -14.05 8.07
N LEU A 290 1.78 -13.63 9.16
CA LEU A 290 2.19 -14.49 10.25
C LEU A 290 1.07 -14.49 11.30
N PRO A 291 0.40 -15.64 11.53
CA PRO A 291 -0.68 -15.74 12.51
C PRO A 291 -0.20 -15.45 13.95
N ALA A 292 -1.12 -14.98 14.78
CA ALA A 292 -0.87 -14.75 16.21
C ALA A 292 -0.52 -16.03 16.99
N SER A 293 -0.98 -17.19 16.51
CA SER A 293 -0.69 -18.51 17.07
C SER A 293 0.76 -18.94 16.87
N GLU A 294 1.44 -18.42 15.85
CA GLU A 294 2.81 -18.77 15.53
C GLU A 294 3.80 -18.14 16.53
N LYS A 295 4.67 -18.96 17.06
CA LYS A 295 5.77 -18.51 17.95
C LYS A 295 6.96 -18.13 17.09
N ASN A 296 7.95 -17.43 17.66
CA ASN A 296 9.20 -17.01 17.02
C ASN A 296 9.60 -17.90 15.83
N VAL A 297 9.31 -17.39 14.61
CA VAL A 297 9.53 -18.14 13.38
C VAL A 297 10.97 -17.93 12.92
N PRO A 298 11.79 -18.99 12.81
CA PRO A 298 13.15 -18.86 12.31
C PRO A 298 13.14 -18.39 10.86
N ILE A 299 14.03 -17.50 10.53
CA ILE A 299 14.29 -17.08 9.15
C ILE A 299 15.62 -17.68 8.72
N ASP A 300 15.62 -18.43 7.65
CA ASP A 300 16.82 -18.87 6.96
C ASP A 300 17.15 -17.87 5.85
N PHE A 301 18.29 -17.23 5.96
CA PHE A 301 18.79 -16.37 4.91
C PHE A 301 19.42 -17.21 3.79
N THR A 302 18.79 -17.21 2.62
CA THR A 302 19.24 -18.02 1.47
C THR A 302 19.94 -17.20 0.37
N GLY A 303 20.09 -15.89 0.58
CA GLY A 303 20.71 -14.96 -0.39
C GLY A 303 22.16 -14.63 -0.07
N ASN A 304 22.84 -14.01 -1.04
CA ASN A 304 24.23 -13.56 -0.91
C ASN A 304 24.37 -12.11 -0.42
N SER A 305 23.23 -11.41 -0.21
CA SER A 305 23.18 -10.01 0.17
C SER A 305 22.12 -9.79 1.27
N GLU A 306 22.05 -8.59 1.79
CA GLU A 306 21.03 -8.18 2.76
C GLU A 306 19.61 -8.31 2.17
N SER A 307 18.66 -8.84 2.95
CA SER A 307 17.23 -8.83 2.62
C SER A 307 16.51 -7.74 3.41
N LYS A 308 15.57 -7.04 2.76
CA LYS A 308 14.75 -5.99 3.38
C LYS A 308 13.28 -6.41 3.45
N ILE A 309 12.68 -6.24 4.62
CA ILE A 309 11.32 -6.68 4.91
C ILE A 309 10.55 -5.52 5.55
N ILE A 310 9.36 -5.22 5.06
CA ILE A 310 8.38 -4.40 5.78
C ILE A 310 7.62 -5.32 6.73
N ARG A 311 7.51 -4.92 8.00
CA ARG A 311 6.62 -5.51 8.99
C ARG A 311 5.49 -4.54 9.30
N ILE A 312 4.25 -5.02 9.20
CA ILE A 312 3.05 -4.25 9.53
C ILE A 312 2.33 -4.95 10.69
N THR A 313 1.96 -4.20 11.72
CA THR A 313 1.21 -4.67 12.88
C THR A 313 0.04 -3.73 13.18
N MET A 314 -0.98 -4.27 13.84
CA MET A 314 -2.05 -3.43 14.38
C MET A 314 -1.55 -2.68 15.61
N PRO A 315 -1.94 -1.41 15.80
CA PRO A 315 -1.62 -0.66 17.01
C PRO A 315 -2.29 -1.29 18.24
N ASP A 316 -1.64 -1.16 19.41
CA ASP A 316 -2.28 -1.51 20.67
C ASP A 316 -3.47 -0.58 20.91
N GLN A 317 -4.61 -1.15 21.33
CA GLN A 317 -5.82 -0.41 21.67
C GLN A 317 -5.73 0.15 23.07
#